data_5c57d61416ccc644ccddb064e7c2d785
#
_entry.id   5c57d61416ccc644ccddb064e7c2d785
#
_cell.length_a   1.000
_cell.length_b   1.000
_cell.length_c   1.000
_cell.angle_alpha   90.00
_cell.angle_beta   90.00
_cell.angle_gamma   90.00
#
_symmetry.space_group_name_H-M   'P 1'
#
loop_
_entity.id
_entity.type
_entity.pdbx_description
1 polymer ?
#
loop_
_entity_poly.entity_id
_entity_poly.type
_entity_poly.pdbx_seq_one_letter_code
_entity_poly.pdbx_strand_id
1 'polypeptide(L)'
;VMLHCPVHSKPKLDKSNNVNVRYQMDDGKTLMDVFAGFSDVKVFSGHAHINWSVQDPNHAAIREYNVGSVCATWWWTGKNEYPGNHICRDGSVGGYRVLEIDGKSMVTYYKSIGYGRDFQFRAYDVNECRITAPKYCPVSNNAAIATEIEKLTGASGAINCDGSNWHKENKNNEVVLNVFAYDPRWKIEVLENNRRLTVTRENGYDPLHIISTMCYRLQNKGKITATFQPTLTSHLFRVKTSSPTSTLTIRVTDQNGRTYTETMTRPRALEPFMDKKSDINSGIPNIIVR
;
A
#
# COMPACT_ATOMS: atom_id res chain seq x y z
N VAL A 1 20.54 1.52 12.11
CA VAL A 1 20.61 0.04 12.16
C VAL A 1 19.97 -0.50 10.91
N MET A 2 20.58 -1.50 10.26
CA MET A 2 20.02 -2.18 9.09
C MET A 2 19.96 -3.68 9.36
N LEU A 3 18.80 -4.26 9.14
CA LEU A 3 18.52 -5.67 9.37
C LEU A 3 17.77 -6.27 8.17
N HIS A 4 17.87 -7.57 7.94
CA HIS A 4 17.06 -8.22 6.91
C HIS A 4 15.62 -8.42 7.40
N CYS A 5 15.44 -9.06 8.55
CA CYS A 5 14.13 -9.34 9.13
C CYS A 5 13.67 -8.18 10.02
N PRO A 6 12.38 -7.85 10.02
CA PRO A 6 11.85 -6.82 10.90
C PRO A 6 11.82 -7.28 12.37
N VAL A 7 12.13 -6.34 13.25
CA VAL A 7 12.07 -6.55 14.71
C VAL A 7 10.64 -6.50 15.20
N HIS A 8 9.85 -5.57 14.64
CA HIS A 8 8.47 -5.36 15.05
C HIS A 8 7.48 -5.94 14.04
N SER A 9 6.34 -6.37 14.54
CA SER A 9 5.23 -6.77 13.70
C SER A 9 4.70 -5.56 12.89
N LYS A 10 4.12 -5.83 11.72
CA LYS A 10 3.40 -4.79 11.01
C LYS A 10 2.27 -4.24 11.91
N PRO A 11 2.04 -2.91 11.87
CA PRO A 11 1.01 -2.30 12.69
C PRO A 11 -0.39 -2.77 12.29
N LYS A 12 -1.22 -3.02 13.26
CA LYS A 12 -2.65 -3.30 13.09
C LYS A 12 -3.46 -2.36 13.98
N LEU A 13 -4.52 -1.80 13.44
CA LEU A 13 -5.46 -0.99 14.22
C LEU A 13 -6.44 -1.92 14.96
N ASP A 14 -6.70 -1.63 16.22
CA ASP A 14 -7.78 -2.24 16.96
C ASP A 14 -9.13 -1.57 16.62
N LYS A 15 -10.21 -1.99 17.28
CA LYS A 15 -11.56 -1.45 17.08
C LYS A 15 -11.69 0.04 17.46
N SER A 16 -10.77 0.55 18.26
CA SER A 16 -10.71 1.96 18.68
C SER A 16 -9.69 2.77 17.88
N ASN A 17 -9.18 2.21 16.77
CA ASN A 17 -8.14 2.79 15.93
C ASN A 17 -6.77 3.01 16.62
N ASN A 18 -6.53 2.37 17.75
CA ASN A 18 -5.20 2.36 18.35
C ASN A 18 -4.28 1.43 17.58
N VAL A 19 -3.04 1.84 17.42
CA VAL A 19 -2.01 1.04 16.73
C VAL A 19 -1.50 -0.04 17.68
N ASN A 20 -1.63 -1.30 17.28
CA ASN A 20 -1.07 -2.44 17.98
C ASN A 20 0.20 -2.90 17.25
N VAL A 21 1.32 -2.90 17.98
CA VAL A 21 2.65 -3.33 17.53
C VAL A 21 3.27 -4.17 18.63
N ARG A 22 3.94 -5.25 18.24
CA ARG A 22 4.68 -6.14 19.15
C ARG A 22 6.02 -6.52 18.54
N TYR A 23 6.95 -6.98 19.35
CA TYR A 23 8.13 -7.65 18.84
C TYR A 23 7.72 -8.96 18.16
N GLN A 24 8.26 -9.19 16.96
CA GLN A 24 8.08 -10.47 16.24
C GLN A 24 9.38 -11.25 16.12
N MET A 25 10.52 -10.59 16.30
CA MET A 25 11.83 -11.23 16.46
C MET A 25 11.95 -11.69 17.92
N ASP A 26 12.36 -12.92 18.15
CA ASP A 26 12.40 -13.52 19.51
C ASP A 26 13.20 -12.66 20.50
N ASP A 27 14.39 -12.22 20.10
CA ASP A 27 15.26 -11.34 20.93
C ASP A 27 15.05 -9.83 20.61
N GLY A 28 13.96 -9.48 19.94
CA GLY A 28 13.73 -8.13 19.43
C GLY A 28 13.75 -7.06 20.49
N LYS A 29 13.14 -7.32 21.66
CA LYS A 29 13.19 -6.39 22.80
C LYS A 29 14.62 -6.19 23.29
N THR A 30 15.35 -7.27 23.51
CA THR A 30 16.75 -7.22 23.98
C THR A 30 17.63 -6.45 22.99
N LEU A 31 17.43 -6.67 21.70
CA LEU A 31 18.14 -5.90 20.66
C LEU A 31 17.83 -4.41 20.74
N MET A 32 16.57 -4.02 20.95
CA MET A 32 16.21 -2.59 21.05
C MET A 32 16.72 -1.98 22.36
N ASP A 33 16.76 -2.73 23.46
CA ASP A 33 17.32 -2.26 24.73
C ASP A 33 18.79 -1.84 24.60
N VAL A 34 19.58 -2.47 23.70
CA VAL A 34 20.97 -2.08 23.41
C VAL A 34 21.07 -0.63 22.90
N PHE A 35 20.03 -0.15 22.22
CA PHE A 35 20.00 1.20 21.66
C PHE A 35 19.28 2.23 22.53
N ALA A 36 18.82 1.85 23.73
CA ALA A 36 18.04 2.72 24.62
C ALA A 36 18.76 4.03 25.04
N GLY A 37 20.11 4.03 25.00
CA GLY A 37 20.90 5.21 25.32
C GLY A 37 21.03 6.26 24.22
N PHE A 38 20.52 5.97 23.02
CA PHE A 38 20.57 6.91 21.89
C PHE A 38 19.29 7.73 21.80
N SER A 39 19.43 9.00 21.44
CA SER A 39 18.30 9.95 21.36
C SER A 39 17.46 9.82 20.08
N ASP A 40 17.99 9.19 19.01
CA ASP A 40 17.30 8.97 17.75
C ASP A 40 17.88 7.73 17.04
N VAL A 41 17.12 6.67 16.98
CA VAL A 41 17.50 5.42 16.35
C VAL A 41 16.52 5.06 15.24
N LYS A 42 17.05 4.87 14.06
CA LYS A 42 16.28 4.38 12.91
C LYS A 42 16.74 2.96 12.55
N VAL A 43 15.79 2.05 12.56
CA VAL A 43 15.97 0.67 12.15
C VAL A 43 15.33 0.51 10.75
N PHE A 44 16.09 0.01 9.80
CA PHE A 44 15.61 -0.31 8.46
C PHE A 44 15.64 -1.82 8.29
N SER A 45 14.49 -2.37 7.92
CA SER A 45 14.32 -3.81 7.68
C SER A 45 13.59 -4.07 6.36
N GLY A 46 13.53 -5.31 5.93
CA GLY A 46 12.89 -5.74 4.69
C GLY A 46 12.16 -7.06 4.85
N HIS A 47 12.50 -8.09 4.05
CA HIS A 47 12.00 -9.47 4.11
C HIS A 47 10.51 -9.64 3.80
N ALA A 48 9.64 -8.81 4.37
CA ALA A 48 8.20 -8.95 4.24
C ALA A 48 7.63 -8.51 2.87
N HIS A 49 8.42 -7.80 2.06
CA HIS A 49 8.03 -7.24 0.76
C HIS A 49 6.81 -6.30 0.83
N ILE A 50 6.66 -5.60 1.94
CA ILE A 50 5.61 -4.60 2.17
C ILE A 50 6.17 -3.44 2.97
N ASN A 51 5.49 -2.30 2.98
CA ASN A 51 5.91 -1.13 3.72
C ASN A 51 5.14 -0.96 5.04
N TRP A 52 5.84 -0.63 6.11
CA TRP A 52 5.26 -0.04 7.31
C TRP A 52 6.30 0.74 8.09
N SER A 53 5.83 1.63 8.94
CA SER A 53 6.68 2.33 9.91
C SER A 53 6.05 2.23 11.29
N VAL A 54 6.85 1.91 12.29
CA VAL A 54 6.40 1.77 13.67
C VAL A 54 7.36 2.45 14.64
N GLN A 55 6.79 2.98 15.71
CA GLN A 55 7.51 3.39 16.89
C GLN A 55 7.73 2.15 17.76
N ASP A 56 8.92 1.97 18.31
CA ASP A 56 9.17 0.94 19.30
C ASP A 56 8.27 1.15 20.53
N PRO A 57 7.58 0.10 21.01
CA PRO A 57 6.62 0.24 22.10
C PRO A 57 7.25 0.61 23.45
N ASN A 58 8.56 0.35 23.65
CA ASN A 58 9.27 0.59 24.90
C ASN A 58 10.26 1.76 24.81
N HIS A 59 10.69 2.15 23.61
CA HIS A 59 11.72 3.16 23.40
C HIS A 59 11.27 4.22 22.40
N ALA A 60 10.84 5.37 22.89
CA ALA A 60 10.32 6.47 22.07
C ALA A 60 11.35 7.02 21.06
N ALA A 61 12.65 6.84 21.31
CA ALA A 61 13.71 7.25 20.41
C ALA A 61 13.92 6.29 19.23
N ILE A 62 13.33 5.07 19.26
CA ILE A 62 13.56 4.04 18.26
C ILE A 62 12.37 3.92 17.31
N ARG A 63 12.65 3.94 16.02
CA ARG A 63 11.65 3.76 14.97
C ARG A 63 12.13 2.78 13.92
N GLU A 64 11.30 1.82 13.61
CA GLU A 64 11.55 0.88 12.50
C GLU A 64 10.77 1.27 11.25
N TYR A 65 11.46 1.13 10.12
CA TYR A 65 10.93 1.24 8.76
C TYR A 65 11.14 -0.10 8.07
N ASN A 66 10.10 -0.89 7.92
CA ASN A 66 10.14 -2.04 7.03
C ASN A 66 9.88 -1.56 5.60
N VAL A 67 10.78 -1.92 4.70
CA VAL A 67 10.81 -1.41 3.34
C VAL A 67 10.24 -2.43 2.37
N GLY A 68 9.35 -1.99 1.49
CA GLY A 68 8.88 -2.78 0.37
C GLY A 68 10.03 -3.21 -0.54
N SER A 69 9.83 -4.31 -1.25
CA SER A 69 10.85 -4.88 -2.12
C SER A 69 10.85 -4.25 -3.51
N VAL A 70 12.03 -4.15 -4.12
CA VAL A 70 12.18 -3.82 -5.54
C VAL A 70 11.41 -4.80 -6.43
N CYS A 71 11.41 -6.09 -6.08
CA CYS A 71 10.64 -7.11 -6.81
C CYS A 71 9.16 -7.16 -6.44
N ALA A 72 8.69 -6.28 -5.54
CA ALA A 72 7.30 -6.23 -5.09
C ALA A 72 6.77 -7.64 -4.72
N THR A 73 5.72 -8.12 -5.40
CA THR A 73 5.22 -9.50 -5.26
C THR A 73 5.98 -10.41 -6.23
N TRP A 74 7.28 -10.63 -5.95
CA TRP A 74 8.16 -11.59 -6.64
C TRP A 74 8.26 -11.37 -8.17
N TRP A 75 8.33 -10.13 -8.62
CA TRP A 75 8.34 -9.74 -10.04
C TRP A 75 7.06 -10.14 -10.80
N TRP A 76 6.02 -10.54 -10.09
CA TRP A 76 4.76 -10.92 -10.71
C TRP A 76 3.94 -9.69 -11.10
N THR A 77 3.68 -9.55 -12.39
CA THR A 77 2.86 -8.46 -12.96
C THR A 77 1.52 -8.95 -13.50
N GLY A 78 1.23 -10.25 -13.33
CA GLY A 78 0.03 -10.88 -13.86
C GLY A 78 0.10 -11.33 -15.30
N LYS A 79 0.87 -10.67 -16.17
CA LYS A 79 1.11 -11.07 -17.57
C LYS A 79 2.51 -10.76 -18.02
N ASN A 80 3.14 -11.68 -18.76
CA ASN A 80 4.50 -11.51 -19.33
C ASN A 80 4.58 -10.36 -20.35
N GLU A 81 3.48 -10.01 -20.99
CA GLU A 81 3.39 -8.94 -22.01
C GLU A 81 3.19 -7.54 -21.41
N TYR A 82 3.11 -7.46 -20.10
CA TYR A 82 2.78 -6.23 -19.41
C TYR A 82 4.01 -5.66 -18.71
N PRO A 83 4.49 -4.49 -19.11
CA PRO A 83 5.37 -3.69 -18.27
C PRO A 83 4.55 -3.11 -17.12
N GLY A 84 3.80 -3.97 -16.41
CA GLY A 84 2.91 -3.58 -15.35
C GLY A 84 3.68 -3.13 -14.12
N ASN A 85 3.02 -2.36 -13.28
CA ASN A 85 3.56 -1.98 -12.00
C ASN A 85 3.77 -3.21 -11.14
N HIS A 86 4.99 -3.42 -10.70
CA HIS A 86 5.25 -4.39 -9.65
C HIS A 86 4.67 -3.86 -8.35
N ILE A 87 3.63 -4.51 -7.83
CA ILE A 87 2.89 -4.06 -6.65
C ILE A 87 3.18 -5.00 -5.49
N CYS A 88 3.58 -4.43 -4.38
CA CYS A 88 3.73 -5.12 -3.11
C CYS A 88 2.38 -5.58 -2.57
N ARG A 89 2.39 -6.57 -1.67
CA ARG A 89 1.17 -7.16 -1.11
C ARG A 89 0.30 -6.18 -0.31
N ASP A 90 0.85 -5.06 0.12
CA ASP A 90 0.16 -3.93 0.76
C ASP A 90 -0.37 -2.90 -0.23
N GLY A 91 -0.18 -3.13 -1.53
CA GLY A 91 -0.60 -2.25 -2.62
C GLY A 91 0.38 -1.12 -2.95
N SER A 92 1.46 -0.95 -2.22
CA SER A 92 2.51 -0.01 -2.61
C SER A 92 3.23 -0.50 -3.87
N VAL A 93 3.74 0.42 -4.69
CA VAL A 93 4.58 0.03 -5.82
C VAL A 93 5.91 -0.52 -5.30
N GLY A 94 6.47 -1.52 -5.96
CA GLY A 94 7.80 -2.02 -5.65
C GLY A 94 8.84 -0.90 -5.66
N GLY A 95 9.74 -0.90 -4.70
CA GLY A 95 10.63 0.22 -4.51
C GLY A 95 11.71 0.01 -3.46
N TYR A 96 12.32 1.10 -3.08
CA TYR A 96 13.38 1.15 -2.10
C TYR A 96 13.30 2.44 -1.29
N ARG A 97 14.00 2.49 -0.19
CA ARG A 97 14.09 3.69 0.63
C ARG A 97 15.39 4.41 0.37
N VAL A 98 15.30 5.71 0.14
CA VAL A 98 16.46 6.60 0.01
C VAL A 98 16.76 7.21 1.38
N LEU A 99 18.04 7.28 1.72
CA LEU A 99 18.57 7.95 2.90
C LEU A 99 19.49 9.07 2.41
N GLU A 100 19.13 10.30 2.70
CA GLU A 100 19.95 11.48 2.46
C GLU A 100 20.53 11.92 3.82
N ILE A 101 21.85 11.80 3.98
CA ILE A 101 22.55 12.07 5.25
C ILE A 101 23.47 13.25 5.04
N ASP A 102 23.30 14.29 5.89
CA ASP A 102 24.17 15.45 5.96
C ASP A 102 24.50 15.73 7.42
N GLY A 103 25.74 15.43 7.79
CA GLY A 103 26.19 15.48 9.19
C GLY A 103 25.31 14.63 10.11
N LYS A 104 24.58 15.28 11.01
CA LYS A 104 23.64 14.63 11.93
C LYS A 104 22.19 14.58 11.40
N SER A 105 21.93 15.24 10.28
CA SER A 105 20.60 15.24 9.65
C SER A 105 20.42 14.01 8.78
N MET A 106 19.26 13.37 8.89
CA MET A 106 18.87 12.28 7.99
C MET A 106 17.44 12.49 7.49
N VAL A 107 17.30 12.65 6.18
CA VAL A 107 16.02 12.63 5.48
C VAL A 107 15.84 11.26 4.83
N THR A 108 14.67 10.68 4.98
CA THR A 108 14.36 9.39 4.35
C THR A 108 13.00 9.41 3.69
N TYR A 109 12.90 8.80 2.50
CA TYR A 109 11.66 8.66 1.76
C TYR A 109 11.63 7.35 0.96
N TYR A 110 10.42 6.88 0.65
CA TYR A 110 10.22 5.73 -0.23
C TYR A 110 10.29 6.18 -1.69
N LYS A 111 10.99 5.40 -2.52
CA LYS A 111 11.11 5.63 -3.96
C LYS A 111 10.51 4.46 -4.70
N SER A 112 9.31 4.67 -5.25
CA SER A 112 8.64 3.73 -6.15
C SER A 112 9.39 3.65 -7.48
N ILE A 113 9.64 2.42 -7.98
CA ILE A 113 10.33 2.21 -9.26
C ILE A 113 9.45 2.74 -10.40
N GLY A 114 10.09 3.47 -11.32
CA GLY A 114 9.39 4.08 -12.47
C GLY A 114 8.63 5.38 -12.17
N TYR A 115 8.61 5.85 -10.92
CA TYR A 115 7.90 7.08 -10.53
C TYR A 115 8.83 8.12 -9.91
N GLY A 116 8.43 9.38 -9.97
CA GLY A 116 9.09 10.47 -9.22
C GLY A 116 8.98 10.29 -7.71
N ARG A 117 9.77 11.08 -6.95
CA ARG A 117 9.70 11.12 -5.49
C ARG A 117 8.30 11.48 -4.98
N ASP A 118 7.52 12.22 -5.78
CA ASP A 118 6.23 12.74 -5.37
C ASP A 118 5.11 11.70 -5.43
N PHE A 119 5.35 10.52 -5.99
CA PHE A 119 4.39 9.43 -6.00
C PHE A 119 4.46 8.63 -4.70
N GLN A 120 3.76 9.12 -3.67
CA GLN A 120 3.77 8.55 -2.31
C GLN A 120 2.45 7.92 -1.89
N PHE A 121 1.41 8.06 -2.69
CA PHE A 121 0.09 7.49 -2.41
C PHE A 121 -0.69 7.24 -3.69
N ARG A 122 -1.76 6.47 -3.56
CA ARG A 122 -2.76 6.21 -4.59
C ARG A 122 -4.15 6.40 -4.01
N ALA A 123 -5.07 6.99 -4.81
CA ALA A 123 -6.45 7.21 -4.43
C ALA A 123 -7.39 6.31 -5.25
N TYR A 124 -8.35 5.68 -4.59
CA TYR A 124 -9.37 4.83 -5.18
C TYR A 124 -10.76 5.44 -5.00
N ASP A 125 -11.53 5.55 -6.09
CA ASP A 125 -12.95 5.83 -6.04
C ASP A 125 -13.69 4.54 -5.71
N VAL A 126 -14.16 4.41 -4.48
CA VAL A 126 -14.76 3.15 -4.00
C VAL A 126 -16.04 2.79 -4.77
N ASN A 127 -16.76 3.79 -5.29
CA ASN A 127 -17.93 3.54 -6.13
C ASN A 127 -17.56 2.76 -7.41
N GLU A 128 -16.33 2.89 -7.89
CA GLU A 128 -15.83 2.27 -9.13
C GLU A 128 -14.96 1.03 -8.89
N CYS A 129 -14.75 0.66 -7.62
CA CYS A 129 -13.82 -0.41 -7.23
C CYS A 129 -14.44 -1.81 -7.14
N ARG A 130 -15.64 -2.04 -7.67
CA ARG A 130 -16.25 -3.37 -7.60
C ARG A 130 -15.45 -4.41 -8.37
N ILE A 131 -14.89 -5.40 -7.65
CA ILE A 131 -14.11 -6.48 -8.23
C ILE A 131 -15.03 -7.68 -8.49
N THR A 132 -15.14 -8.08 -9.77
CA THR A 132 -15.93 -9.22 -10.20
C THR A 132 -15.15 -10.06 -11.20
N ALA A 133 -15.42 -11.36 -11.27
CA ALA A 133 -14.77 -12.26 -12.22
C ALA A 133 -15.00 -11.85 -13.68
N PRO A 134 -16.22 -11.49 -14.13
CA PRO A 134 -16.45 -11.06 -15.50
C PRO A 134 -15.60 -9.85 -15.91
N LYS A 135 -15.33 -8.93 -14.98
CA LYS A 135 -14.54 -7.72 -15.27
C LYS A 135 -13.03 -7.96 -15.26
N TYR A 136 -12.52 -8.73 -14.27
CA TYR A 136 -11.08 -8.84 -14.03
C TYR A 136 -10.47 -10.21 -14.35
N CYS A 137 -11.32 -11.23 -14.57
CA CYS A 137 -10.91 -12.58 -15.01
C CYS A 137 -11.86 -13.12 -16.09
N PRO A 138 -12.04 -12.43 -17.21
CA PRO A 138 -13.10 -12.74 -18.18
C PRO A 138 -12.99 -14.13 -18.85
N VAL A 139 -11.81 -14.75 -18.85
CA VAL A 139 -11.59 -16.08 -19.45
C VAL A 139 -12.22 -17.21 -18.62
N SER A 140 -12.66 -16.89 -17.42
CA SER A 140 -13.20 -17.87 -16.50
C SER A 140 -14.70 -17.72 -16.33
N ASN A 141 -15.48 -18.24 -17.27
CA ASN A 141 -16.85 -18.69 -16.96
C ASN A 141 -16.85 -19.87 -15.96
N ASN A 142 -15.80 -20.02 -15.18
CA ASN A 142 -15.60 -21.10 -14.25
C ASN A 142 -16.03 -20.62 -12.86
N ALA A 143 -17.10 -21.23 -12.33
CA ALA A 143 -17.63 -20.93 -11.01
C ALA A 143 -16.58 -21.04 -9.88
N ALA A 144 -15.59 -21.92 -10.03
CA ALA A 144 -14.50 -22.06 -9.05
C ALA A 144 -13.63 -20.79 -8.98
N ILE A 145 -13.39 -20.11 -10.09
CA ILE A 145 -12.59 -18.87 -10.11
C ILE A 145 -13.42 -17.70 -9.56
N ALA A 146 -14.71 -17.63 -9.88
CA ALA A 146 -15.60 -16.65 -9.25
C ALA A 146 -15.62 -16.81 -7.72
N THR A 147 -15.72 -18.06 -7.24
CA THR A 147 -15.65 -18.39 -5.82
C THR A 147 -14.31 -17.97 -5.19
N GLU A 148 -13.18 -18.20 -5.88
CA GLU A 148 -11.86 -17.74 -5.37
C GLU A 148 -11.79 -16.22 -5.29
N ILE A 149 -12.30 -15.49 -6.27
CA ILE A 149 -12.35 -14.03 -6.23
C ILE A 149 -13.23 -13.54 -5.07
N GLU A 150 -14.39 -14.15 -4.87
CA GLU A 150 -15.25 -13.82 -3.74
C GLU A 150 -14.56 -14.06 -2.40
N LYS A 151 -13.87 -15.18 -2.23
CA LYS A 151 -13.06 -15.45 -1.04
C LYS A 151 -12.00 -14.37 -0.80
N LEU A 152 -11.35 -13.94 -1.87
CA LEU A 152 -10.28 -12.95 -1.83
C LEU A 152 -10.78 -11.52 -1.59
N THR A 153 -12.01 -11.23 -1.99
CA THR A 153 -12.66 -9.94 -1.82
C THR A 153 -13.56 -9.85 -0.58
N GLY A 154 -13.56 -10.89 0.25
CA GLY A 154 -14.12 -10.81 1.59
C GLY A 154 -15.48 -11.43 1.83
N ALA A 155 -16.06 -12.14 0.84
CA ALA A 155 -17.38 -12.75 1.04
C ALA A 155 -17.33 -14.03 1.87
N SER A 156 -16.26 -14.81 1.89
CA SER A 156 -16.23 -16.11 2.54
C SER A 156 -14.86 -16.65 2.96
N GLY A 157 -13.98 -15.83 3.52
CA GLY A 157 -13.13 -16.37 4.55
C GLY A 157 -11.76 -16.95 4.23
N ALA A 158 -11.22 -17.01 3.04
CA ALA A 158 -9.80 -17.33 2.86
C ALA A 158 -8.90 -16.11 3.12
N ILE A 159 -9.42 -14.92 2.93
CA ILE A 159 -8.84 -13.64 3.34
C ILE A 159 -9.92 -12.86 4.07
N ASN A 160 -9.70 -12.64 5.35
CA ASN A 160 -10.58 -11.79 6.14
C ASN A 160 -10.32 -10.33 5.75
N CYS A 161 -11.09 -9.81 4.81
CA CYS A 161 -11.01 -8.43 4.35
C CYS A 161 -11.82 -7.54 5.28
N ASP A 162 -11.32 -7.22 6.44
CA ASP A 162 -11.98 -6.35 7.44
C ASP A 162 -12.66 -5.12 6.80
N GLY A 163 -13.89 -5.30 6.28
CA GLY A 163 -14.70 -4.22 5.72
C GLY A 163 -14.34 -3.74 4.32
N SER A 164 -13.29 -4.23 3.69
CA SER A 164 -12.93 -3.80 2.32
C SER A 164 -13.99 -4.18 1.30
N ASN A 165 -14.57 -5.37 1.43
CA ASN A 165 -15.72 -5.86 0.64
C ASN A 165 -15.71 -5.45 -0.85
N TRP A 166 -14.54 -5.45 -1.50
CA TRP A 166 -14.35 -4.97 -2.87
C TRP A 166 -15.20 -5.69 -3.92
N HIS A 167 -15.80 -6.83 -3.59
CA HIS A 167 -16.75 -7.53 -4.45
C HIS A 167 -18.15 -6.90 -4.42
N LYS A 168 -18.48 -6.13 -3.39
CA LYS A 168 -19.79 -5.50 -3.23
C LYS A 168 -19.86 -4.18 -3.98
N GLU A 169 -21.04 -3.87 -4.47
CA GLU A 169 -21.33 -2.54 -4.97
C GLU A 169 -21.27 -1.53 -3.81
N ASN A 170 -20.60 -0.41 -4.03
CA ASN A 170 -20.54 0.69 -3.10
C ASN A 170 -21.00 1.97 -3.80
N LYS A 171 -21.96 2.65 -3.22
CA LYS A 171 -22.49 3.95 -3.69
C LYS A 171 -22.45 5.01 -2.58
N ASN A 172 -21.58 4.84 -1.60
CA ASN A 172 -21.49 5.72 -0.45
C ASN A 172 -20.68 6.99 -0.73
N ASN A 173 -20.17 7.18 -1.95
CA ASN A 173 -19.31 8.30 -2.34
C ASN A 173 -18.01 8.34 -1.54
N GLU A 174 -17.43 7.19 -1.30
CA GLU A 174 -16.19 7.07 -0.54
C GLU A 174 -14.96 7.04 -1.44
N VAL A 175 -13.86 7.55 -0.92
CA VAL A 175 -12.52 7.44 -1.51
C VAL A 175 -11.60 6.81 -0.47
N VAL A 176 -10.77 5.86 -0.90
CA VAL A 176 -9.72 5.24 -0.08
C VAL A 176 -8.36 5.62 -0.64
N LEU A 177 -7.50 6.11 0.23
CA LEU A 177 -6.10 6.41 -0.08
C LEU A 177 -5.24 5.27 0.44
N ASN A 178 -4.33 4.75 -0.39
CA ASN A 178 -3.23 3.92 0.05
C ASN A 178 -1.97 4.79 0.10
N VAL A 179 -1.49 5.10 1.30
CA VAL A 179 -0.31 5.96 1.52
C VAL A 179 0.91 5.08 1.74
N PHE A 180 1.75 4.99 0.71
CA PHE A 180 2.92 4.10 0.71
C PHE A 180 3.90 4.48 1.81
N ALA A 181 4.50 3.50 2.47
CA ALA A 181 5.49 3.73 3.51
C ALA A 181 5.08 4.78 4.59
N TYR A 182 3.77 4.89 4.85
CA TYR A 182 3.20 5.82 5.83
C TYR A 182 3.91 5.75 7.17
N ASP A 183 4.24 6.93 7.70
CA ASP A 183 4.73 7.11 9.07
C ASP A 183 3.64 7.83 9.89
N PRO A 184 3.37 7.45 11.14
CA PRO A 184 2.35 8.10 11.98
C PRO A 184 2.51 9.61 12.17
N ARG A 185 3.67 10.17 11.87
CA ARG A 185 3.92 11.63 11.90
C ARG A 185 3.43 12.35 10.64
N TRP A 186 3.06 11.62 9.58
CA TRP A 186 2.55 12.22 8.36
C TRP A 186 1.16 12.80 8.56
N LYS A 187 0.88 13.87 7.84
CA LYS A 187 -0.44 14.52 7.82
C LYS A 187 -1.14 14.22 6.51
N ILE A 188 -2.40 13.84 6.60
CA ILE A 188 -3.23 13.56 5.43
C ILE A 188 -4.41 14.50 5.45
N GLU A 189 -4.60 15.25 4.37
CA GLU A 189 -5.68 16.19 4.16
C GLU A 189 -6.38 15.88 2.84
N VAL A 190 -7.69 15.87 2.87
CA VAL A 190 -8.52 15.77 1.67
C VAL A 190 -9.51 16.91 1.68
N LEU A 191 -9.54 17.66 0.59
CA LEU A 191 -10.44 18.80 0.42
C LEU A 191 -11.40 18.54 -0.75
N GLU A 192 -12.67 18.87 -0.52
CA GLU A 192 -13.73 18.94 -1.52
C GLU A 192 -14.21 20.39 -1.56
N ASN A 193 -14.09 21.05 -2.71
CA ASN A 193 -14.43 22.48 -2.85
C ASN A 193 -13.79 23.36 -1.75
N ASN A 194 -12.51 23.16 -1.48
CA ASN A 194 -11.72 23.82 -0.42
C ASN A 194 -12.21 23.53 1.01
N ARG A 195 -13.21 22.67 1.21
CA ARG A 195 -13.65 22.22 2.52
C ARG A 195 -12.92 20.95 2.90
N ARG A 196 -12.32 20.91 4.10
CA ARG A 196 -11.64 19.73 4.62
C ARG A 196 -12.65 18.64 4.96
N LEU A 197 -12.38 17.42 4.49
CA LEU A 197 -13.12 16.21 4.83
C LEU A 197 -12.48 15.49 6.04
N THR A 198 -13.29 14.74 6.76
CA THR A 198 -12.79 13.84 7.80
C THR A 198 -12.08 12.64 7.15
N VAL A 199 -10.83 12.41 7.55
CA VAL A 199 -10.02 11.28 7.10
C VAL A 199 -9.94 10.25 8.22
N THR A 200 -10.36 9.02 7.95
CA THR A 200 -10.33 7.92 8.91
C THR A 200 -9.32 6.86 8.46
N ARG A 201 -8.37 6.54 9.31
CA ARG A 201 -7.41 5.44 9.06
C ARG A 201 -8.08 4.10 9.28
N GLU A 202 -7.78 3.11 8.43
CA GLU A 202 -8.40 1.79 8.52
C GLU A 202 -7.41 0.65 8.22
N ASN A 203 -7.74 -0.56 8.70
CA ASN A 203 -7.14 -1.78 8.21
C ASN A 203 -7.88 -2.23 6.95
N GLY A 204 -7.15 -2.68 5.95
CA GLY A 204 -7.77 -3.19 4.73
C GLY A 204 -6.79 -3.84 3.78
N TYR A 205 -7.30 -4.30 2.65
CA TYR A 205 -6.54 -4.87 1.56
C TYR A 205 -6.59 -3.92 0.36
N ASP A 206 -5.49 -3.82 -0.36
CA ASP A 206 -5.39 -2.95 -1.53
C ASP A 206 -6.12 -3.58 -2.73
N PRO A 207 -7.07 -2.86 -3.37
CA PRO A 207 -7.84 -3.41 -4.49
C PRO A 207 -7.01 -3.58 -5.75
N LEU A 208 -6.00 -2.73 -5.97
CA LEU A 208 -5.15 -2.83 -7.15
C LEU A 208 -4.27 -4.08 -7.10
N HIS A 209 -3.75 -4.45 -5.91
CA HIS A 209 -3.04 -5.72 -5.75
C HIS A 209 -3.94 -6.90 -6.10
N ILE A 210 -5.21 -6.90 -5.67
CA ILE A 210 -6.15 -7.96 -5.97
C ILE A 210 -6.30 -8.13 -7.48
N ILE A 211 -6.61 -7.05 -8.21
CA ILE A 211 -6.87 -7.15 -9.64
C ILE A 211 -5.61 -7.39 -10.47
N SER A 212 -4.50 -6.77 -10.15
CA SER A 212 -3.26 -6.87 -10.94
C SER A 212 -2.42 -8.11 -10.63
N THR A 213 -2.56 -8.71 -9.45
CA THR A 213 -1.81 -9.91 -9.08
C THR A 213 -2.68 -11.15 -9.06
N MET A 214 -3.75 -11.13 -8.26
CA MET A 214 -4.56 -12.32 -8.05
C MET A 214 -5.49 -12.63 -9.22
N CYS A 215 -6.24 -11.65 -9.70
CA CYS A 215 -7.15 -11.87 -10.83
C CYS A 215 -6.37 -12.30 -12.09
N TYR A 216 -5.22 -11.68 -12.36
CA TYR A 216 -4.39 -12.11 -13.48
C TYR A 216 -3.80 -13.50 -13.31
N ARG A 217 -3.39 -13.85 -12.08
CA ARG A 217 -2.89 -15.19 -11.81
C ARG A 217 -3.97 -16.24 -12.03
N LEU A 218 -5.19 -15.99 -11.57
CA LEU A 218 -6.35 -16.86 -11.81
C LEU A 218 -6.67 -16.98 -13.31
N GLN A 219 -6.69 -15.86 -14.02
CA GLN A 219 -6.92 -15.82 -15.47
C GLN A 219 -5.91 -16.68 -16.22
N ASN A 220 -4.68 -16.74 -15.78
CA ASN A 220 -3.61 -17.55 -16.34
C ASN A 220 -3.54 -18.96 -15.72
N LYS A 221 -4.61 -19.43 -15.07
CA LYS A 221 -4.72 -20.75 -14.44
C LYS A 221 -3.67 -21.02 -13.35
N GLY A 222 -3.07 -19.96 -12.79
CA GLY A 222 -2.15 -20.06 -11.68
C GLY A 222 -2.87 -20.29 -10.36
N LYS A 223 -2.25 -21.04 -9.45
CA LYS A 223 -2.77 -21.20 -8.09
C LYS A 223 -2.50 -19.93 -7.27
N ILE A 224 -3.46 -19.53 -6.45
CA ILE A 224 -3.29 -18.48 -5.47
C ILE A 224 -2.69 -19.10 -4.20
N THR A 225 -1.44 -18.77 -3.95
CA THR A 225 -0.75 -19.12 -2.70
C THR A 225 -0.66 -17.91 -1.79
N ALA A 226 -0.32 -18.11 -0.54
CA ALA A 226 -0.15 -17.03 0.44
C ALA A 226 0.79 -15.91 -0.04
N THR A 227 1.80 -16.23 -0.85
CA THR A 227 2.75 -15.29 -1.44
C THR A 227 2.09 -14.27 -2.37
N PHE A 228 1.04 -14.68 -3.09
CA PHE A 228 0.36 -13.83 -4.08
C PHE A 228 -0.94 -13.21 -3.56
N GLN A 229 -1.29 -13.48 -2.31
CA GLN A 229 -2.45 -12.84 -1.67
C GLN A 229 -2.08 -11.43 -1.18
N PRO A 230 -3.00 -10.47 -1.22
CA PRO A 230 -2.80 -9.19 -0.55
C PRO A 230 -2.60 -9.41 0.94
N THR A 231 -2.00 -8.46 1.60
CA THR A 231 -1.87 -8.48 3.06
C THR A 231 -2.68 -7.35 3.67
N LEU A 232 -3.28 -7.63 4.82
CA LEU A 232 -3.92 -6.59 5.60
C LEU A 232 -2.90 -5.49 5.91
N THR A 233 -3.21 -4.26 5.55
CA THR A 233 -2.38 -3.09 5.86
C THR A 233 -3.17 -2.06 6.65
N SER A 234 -2.48 -1.22 7.41
CA SER A 234 -3.07 -0.15 8.21
C SER A 234 -2.69 1.25 7.71
N HIS A 235 -2.23 1.36 6.47
CA HIS A 235 -1.93 2.64 5.84
C HIS A 235 -2.95 3.03 4.75
N LEU A 236 -4.19 2.56 4.94
CA LEU A 236 -5.34 2.98 4.17
C LEU A 236 -6.11 4.07 4.92
N PHE A 237 -6.62 5.04 4.17
CA PHE A 237 -7.32 6.20 4.72
C PHE A 237 -8.59 6.45 3.93
N ARG A 238 -9.72 6.42 4.60
CA ARG A 238 -11.05 6.59 4.03
C ARG A 238 -11.57 7.99 4.24
N VAL A 239 -12.21 8.54 3.22
CA VAL A 239 -12.97 9.78 3.28
C VAL A 239 -14.34 9.58 2.64
N LYS A 240 -15.35 10.30 3.12
CA LYS A 240 -16.67 10.37 2.50
C LYS A 240 -16.83 11.73 1.83
N THR A 241 -17.22 11.71 0.57
CA THR A 241 -17.47 12.91 -0.24
C THR A 241 -18.96 13.22 -0.33
N SER A 242 -19.32 14.42 -0.76
CA SER A 242 -20.72 14.83 -0.91
C SER A 242 -21.39 14.26 -2.16
N SER A 243 -20.61 13.92 -3.21
CA SER A 243 -21.11 13.48 -4.51
C SER A 243 -20.18 12.42 -5.13
N PRO A 244 -20.70 11.53 -5.99
CA PRO A 244 -19.87 10.56 -6.73
C PRO A 244 -18.95 11.23 -7.77
N THR A 245 -19.22 12.49 -8.14
CA THR A 245 -18.48 13.24 -9.16
C THR A 245 -17.61 14.36 -8.60
N SER A 246 -17.51 14.46 -7.26
CA SER A 246 -16.72 15.51 -6.61
C SER A 246 -15.23 15.41 -6.99
N THR A 247 -14.64 16.53 -7.35
CA THR A 247 -13.18 16.65 -7.50
C THR A 247 -12.56 16.89 -6.12
N LEU A 248 -11.49 16.15 -5.82
CA LEU A 248 -10.80 16.25 -4.54
C LEU A 248 -9.39 16.77 -4.72
N THR A 249 -8.95 17.62 -3.80
CA THR A 249 -7.53 17.92 -3.61
C THR A 249 -7.01 17.09 -2.43
N ILE A 250 -6.07 16.20 -2.70
CA ILE A 250 -5.47 15.30 -1.72
C ILE A 250 -4.06 15.80 -1.42
N ARG A 251 -3.72 15.96 -0.15
CA ARG A 251 -2.39 16.40 0.31
C ARG A 251 -1.89 15.43 1.36
N VAL A 252 -0.71 14.90 1.13
CA VAL A 252 0.00 14.05 2.09
C VAL A 252 1.32 14.73 2.41
N THR A 253 1.52 15.10 3.68
CA THR A 253 2.76 15.78 4.13
C THR A 253 3.56 14.82 4.97
N ASP A 254 4.81 14.57 4.59
CA ASP A 254 5.72 13.67 5.30
C ASP A 254 6.29 14.29 6.57
N GLN A 255 7.04 13.50 7.34
CA GLN A 255 7.67 13.94 8.58
C GLN A 255 8.75 15.01 8.39
N ASN A 256 9.20 15.25 7.16
CA ASN A 256 10.19 16.27 6.81
C ASN A 256 9.52 17.57 6.32
N GLY A 257 8.18 17.62 6.30
CA GLY A 257 7.39 18.76 5.84
C GLY A 257 7.16 18.84 4.34
N ARG A 258 7.62 17.85 3.54
CA ARG A 258 7.33 17.80 2.11
C ARG A 258 5.91 17.36 1.87
N THR A 259 5.18 18.12 1.05
CA THR A 259 3.80 17.83 0.69
C THR A 259 3.70 17.27 -0.72
N TYR A 260 3.00 16.16 -0.85
CA TYR A 260 2.65 15.47 -2.08
C TYR A 260 1.17 15.74 -2.37
N THR A 261 0.86 16.22 -3.57
CA THR A 261 -0.50 16.68 -3.90
C THR A 261 -1.02 15.98 -5.15
N GLU A 262 -2.26 15.56 -5.09
CA GLU A 262 -3.01 15.05 -6.24
C GLU A 262 -4.38 15.73 -6.33
N THR A 263 -4.78 16.10 -7.56
CA THR A 263 -6.18 16.43 -7.85
C THR A 263 -6.86 15.20 -8.43
N MET A 264 -7.79 14.62 -7.68
CA MET A 264 -8.54 13.44 -8.10
C MET A 264 -9.87 13.86 -8.71
N THR A 265 -10.00 13.64 -10.01
CA THR A 265 -11.30 13.75 -10.72
C THR A 265 -12.06 12.44 -10.58
N ARG A 266 -13.38 12.51 -10.38
CA ARG A 266 -14.28 11.37 -10.25
C ARG A 266 -15.43 11.45 -11.26
N PRO A 267 -16.00 10.31 -11.73
CA PRO A 267 -15.66 8.95 -11.33
C PRO A 267 -14.28 8.51 -11.83
N ARG A 268 -13.58 7.66 -11.06
CA ARG A 268 -12.27 7.10 -11.40
C ARG A 268 -12.34 5.59 -11.36
N ALA A 269 -12.28 4.94 -12.52
CA ALA A 269 -12.30 3.50 -12.64
C ALA A 269 -11.09 2.84 -11.96
N LEU A 270 -11.31 1.68 -11.34
CA LEU A 270 -10.24 0.79 -10.91
C LEU A 270 -9.74 0.01 -12.13
N GLU A 271 -8.54 0.32 -12.59
CA GLU A 271 -7.89 -0.33 -13.73
C GLU A 271 -6.56 -0.97 -13.29
N PRO A 272 -6.18 -2.14 -13.84
CA PRO A 272 -4.95 -2.83 -13.45
C PRO A 272 -3.68 -1.99 -13.60
N PHE A 273 -3.72 -0.96 -14.42
CA PHE A 273 -2.58 -0.09 -14.76
C PHE A 273 -2.89 1.38 -14.54
N MET A 274 -3.77 1.68 -13.58
CA MET A 274 -4.19 3.06 -13.29
C MET A 274 -3.04 3.99 -12.90
N ASP A 275 -1.91 3.45 -12.46
CA ASP A 275 -0.71 4.22 -12.13
C ASP A 275 0.18 4.49 -13.34
N LYS A 276 -0.11 3.91 -14.51
CA LYS A 276 0.75 4.04 -15.68
C LYS A 276 0.79 5.50 -16.12
N LYS A 277 1.93 6.16 -15.87
CA LYS A 277 2.22 7.44 -16.53
C LYS A 277 2.68 7.16 -17.96
N SER A 278 2.18 7.95 -18.90
CA SER A 278 2.60 7.92 -20.30
C SER A 278 4.11 8.18 -20.50
N ASP A 279 4.80 8.65 -19.47
CA ASP A 279 6.16 9.20 -19.54
C ASP A 279 7.24 8.33 -18.88
N ILE A 280 6.98 7.07 -18.56
CA ILE A 280 8.02 6.18 -18.00
C ILE A 280 9.21 6.00 -18.97
N ASN A 281 9.04 6.33 -20.24
CA ASN A 281 10.09 6.20 -21.25
C ASN A 281 11.03 7.40 -21.37
N SER A 282 10.79 8.51 -20.72
CA SER A 282 11.68 9.65 -20.78
C SER A 282 12.80 9.53 -19.73
N GLY A 283 13.83 8.74 -20.01
CA GLY A 283 15.08 8.77 -19.26
C GLY A 283 15.62 7.44 -18.71
N ILE A 284 14.97 6.32 -18.93
CA ILE A 284 15.55 5.01 -18.64
C ILE A 284 15.88 4.36 -19.98
N PRO A 285 17.17 4.02 -20.27
CA PRO A 285 17.50 3.21 -21.41
C PRO A 285 16.70 1.92 -21.36
N ASN A 286 16.13 1.49 -22.46
CA ASN A 286 15.43 0.22 -22.60
C ASN A 286 16.29 -0.91 -22.04
N ILE A 287 16.10 -1.28 -20.79
CA ILE A 287 16.63 -2.54 -20.28
C ILE A 287 15.69 -3.61 -20.83
N ILE A 288 16.00 -4.07 -22.02
CA ILE A 288 15.43 -5.29 -22.57
C ILE A 288 16.04 -6.43 -21.74
N VAL A 289 15.29 -6.90 -20.75
CA VAL A 289 15.57 -8.20 -20.14
C VAL A 289 15.13 -9.23 -21.18
N ARG A 290 16.10 -9.80 -21.89
CA ARG A 290 15.90 -10.98 -22.73
C ARG A 290 15.71 -12.22 -21.89
#